data_ff6d2f123db273cdf9406d80db00126f
#
_entry.id   ff6d2f123db273cdf9406d80db00126f
#
_cell.length_a   1.000
_cell.length_b   1.000
_cell.length_c   1.000
_cell.angle_alpha   90.00
_cell.angle_beta   90.00
_cell.angle_gamma   90.00
#
_symmetry.space_group_name_H-M   'P 1'
#
loop_
_entity.id
_entity.type
_entity.pdbx_description
1 polymer ?
#
loop_
_entity_poly.entity_id
_entity_poly.type
_entity_poly.pdbx_seq_one_letter_code
_entity_poly.pdbx_strand_id
1 'polypeptide(L)'
;NLKNRITKGPWHVDAIVDVDSRNRVVYFKANAREKGDTTPYYEHLYRVNLNGSGLKLITPGDYFHLVSMDKSMRYIVDNYSRVNTIPATALYDNQGNRLMTLEESDFSQLFMAGYKFPEPFSVKAADGVTDLYGVMYKPFDFDSTKVYPVINYVYPGPQQEGTFFRYIPMNPRTDRLAQAGFVVVCMGHRGGHPSRSKWYHNYGYGNLRDYPMADHKVAIEQLCTRYKFMDINRVGIHGHSGGGFMSTAAMLLYPDFFKVAVSCAGNHDNNIYNRWWGEKHHGVKEITDDMGNISFDIRIPTNQELARNLKGHLLLIHGDIDNNVHPANTIVVVDELIKAGKRFDMLIVPGNRHHFDDYNEYYYWRMVDYFSEYLRGERETGADIKDLKLGNWFQGYQ
;
A
#
# COMPACT_ATOMS: atom_id res chain seq x y z
N ASN A 1 -8.20 -17.20 33.10
CA ASN A 1 -6.82 -17.20 33.66
C ASN A 1 -5.82 -17.65 32.63
N LEU A 2 -4.75 -16.87 32.39
CA LEU A 2 -3.64 -17.24 31.55
C LEU A 2 -2.93 -18.46 32.15
N LYS A 3 -2.78 -19.54 31.37
CA LYS A 3 -2.09 -20.76 31.85
C LYS A 3 -0.58 -20.68 31.60
N ASN A 4 -0.19 -20.36 30.36
CA ASN A 4 1.21 -20.19 29.98
C ASN A 4 1.31 -19.38 28.69
N ARG A 5 2.49 -18.80 28.48
CA ARG A 5 2.87 -18.15 27.23
C ARG A 5 3.47 -19.18 26.27
N ILE A 6 2.91 -19.29 25.08
CA ILE A 6 3.31 -20.30 24.08
C ILE A 6 4.53 -19.84 23.29
N THR A 7 4.59 -18.55 22.91
CA THR A 7 5.68 -17.98 22.10
C THR A 7 6.37 -16.82 22.80
N LYS A 8 7.69 -16.63 22.54
CA LYS A 8 8.50 -15.53 23.08
C LYS A 8 9.46 -15.03 22.00
N GLY A 9 9.76 -13.73 21.99
CA GLY A 9 10.76 -13.12 21.13
C GLY A 9 10.33 -11.76 20.57
N PRO A 10 11.25 -11.01 19.94
CA PRO A 10 10.99 -9.73 19.30
C PRO A 10 10.49 -9.93 17.85
N TRP A 11 9.41 -10.68 17.67
CA TRP A 11 8.79 -11.02 16.40
C TRP A 11 7.26 -11.03 16.56
N HIS A 12 6.55 -10.95 15.45
CA HIS A 12 5.10 -10.80 15.43
C HIS A 12 4.43 -12.12 15.06
N VAL A 13 3.41 -12.51 15.84
CA VAL A 13 2.47 -13.58 15.49
C VAL A 13 1.26 -12.92 14.83
N ASP A 14 1.03 -13.24 13.57
CA ASP A 14 -0.05 -12.65 12.79
C ASP A 14 -1.37 -13.36 13.03
N ALA A 15 -1.41 -14.67 12.79
CA ALA A 15 -2.65 -15.45 12.90
C ALA A 15 -2.40 -16.89 13.32
N ILE A 16 -3.37 -17.46 14.02
CA ILE A 16 -3.47 -18.93 14.21
C ILE A 16 -4.08 -19.50 12.94
N VAL A 17 -3.40 -20.48 12.34
CA VAL A 17 -3.87 -21.21 11.16
C VAL A 17 -4.78 -22.36 11.59
N ASP A 18 -4.32 -23.19 12.54
CA ASP A 18 -5.11 -24.29 13.09
C ASP A 18 -4.58 -24.75 14.45
N VAL A 19 -5.39 -25.54 15.16
CA VAL A 19 -5.06 -26.12 16.47
C VAL A 19 -5.38 -27.63 16.51
N ASP A 20 -4.33 -28.44 16.46
CA ASP A 20 -4.46 -29.87 16.71
C ASP A 20 -4.59 -30.14 18.24
N SER A 21 -5.81 -30.24 18.70
CA SER A 21 -6.12 -30.45 20.10
C SER A 21 -5.73 -31.84 20.60
N ARG A 22 -5.70 -32.85 19.70
CA ARG A 22 -5.31 -34.25 20.05
C ARG A 22 -3.82 -34.33 20.31
N ASN A 23 -3.01 -33.76 19.43
CA ASN A 23 -1.56 -33.75 19.55
C ASN A 23 -1.04 -32.53 20.33
N ARG A 24 -1.93 -31.62 20.75
CA ARG A 24 -1.64 -30.40 21.52
C ARG A 24 -0.65 -29.48 20.81
N VAL A 25 -0.84 -29.29 19.51
CA VAL A 25 0.00 -28.47 18.61
C VAL A 25 -0.82 -27.29 18.06
N VAL A 26 -0.19 -26.11 17.96
CA VAL A 26 -0.72 -24.94 17.26
C VAL A 26 0.10 -24.69 16.00
N TYR A 27 -0.57 -24.44 14.89
CA TYR A 27 0.00 -23.92 13.65
C TYR A 27 -0.36 -22.45 13.53
N PHE A 28 0.63 -21.60 13.26
CA PHE A 28 0.43 -20.16 13.23
C PHE A 28 1.36 -19.49 12.24
N LYS A 29 0.93 -18.33 11.71
CA LYS A 29 1.76 -17.47 10.88
C LYS A 29 2.47 -16.43 11.75
N ALA A 30 3.71 -16.15 11.40
CA ALA A 30 4.50 -15.12 12.04
C ALA A 30 5.53 -14.54 11.08
N ASN A 31 5.98 -13.32 11.36
CA ASN A 31 6.99 -12.61 10.59
C ASN A 31 8.05 -11.97 11.49
N ALA A 32 9.13 -11.45 10.88
CA ALA A 32 10.28 -10.80 11.54
C ALA A 32 11.06 -11.71 12.51
N ARG A 33 10.94 -13.04 12.40
CA ARG A 33 11.71 -13.99 13.21
C ARG A 33 12.93 -14.53 12.50
N GLU A 34 12.83 -14.77 11.19
CA GLU A 34 13.94 -15.35 10.43
C GLU A 34 14.93 -14.25 10.05
N LYS A 35 16.18 -14.39 10.50
CA LYS A 35 17.24 -13.38 10.30
C LYS A 35 17.73 -13.27 8.86
N GLY A 36 17.41 -14.27 8.03
CA GLY A 36 17.77 -14.31 6.61
C GLY A 36 16.79 -13.60 5.70
N ASP A 37 15.63 -13.16 6.23
CA ASP A 37 14.62 -12.49 5.42
C ASP A 37 15.08 -11.10 4.96
N THR A 38 14.90 -10.83 3.67
CA THR A 38 15.21 -9.54 3.06
C THR A 38 14.35 -8.40 3.63
N THR A 39 13.15 -8.73 4.12
CA THR A 39 12.22 -7.79 4.74
C THR A 39 11.49 -8.43 5.92
N PRO A 40 11.20 -7.65 6.99
CA PRO A 40 10.47 -8.16 8.15
C PRO A 40 9.00 -8.47 7.89
N TYR A 41 8.51 -8.27 6.69
CA TYR A 41 7.10 -8.52 6.32
C TYR A 41 6.85 -9.95 5.81
N TYR A 42 7.90 -10.74 5.55
CA TYR A 42 7.68 -12.12 5.08
C TYR A 42 7.06 -12.96 6.18
N GLU A 43 5.91 -13.52 5.86
CA GLU A 43 5.18 -14.42 6.74
C GLU A 43 5.62 -15.86 6.52
N HIS A 44 5.85 -16.57 7.61
CA HIS A 44 6.16 -17.98 7.63
C HIS A 44 5.17 -18.75 8.47
N LEU A 45 4.97 -20.03 8.14
CA LEU A 45 4.22 -20.95 8.97
C LEU A 45 5.14 -21.62 10.01
N TYR A 46 4.67 -21.64 11.23
CA TYR A 46 5.30 -22.32 12.36
C TYR A 46 4.35 -23.30 13.00
N ARG A 47 4.93 -24.27 13.69
CA ARG A 47 4.22 -25.10 14.65
C ARG A 47 4.86 -25.00 16.02
N VAL A 48 4.08 -25.19 17.08
CA VAL A 48 4.53 -25.20 18.47
C VAL A 48 3.58 -26.02 19.33
N ASN A 49 4.10 -26.69 20.35
CA ASN A 49 3.25 -27.38 21.33
C ASN A 49 2.52 -26.37 22.21
N LEU A 50 1.32 -26.71 22.71
CA LEU A 50 0.53 -25.83 23.59
C LEU A 50 1.25 -25.42 24.89
N ASN A 51 2.29 -26.15 25.29
CA ASN A 51 3.14 -25.77 26.43
C ASN A 51 4.31 -24.85 26.05
N GLY A 52 4.42 -24.47 24.77
CA GLY A 52 5.49 -23.61 24.23
C GLY A 52 6.79 -24.33 23.82
N SER A 53 6.87 -25.63 23.99
CA SER A 53 8.02 -26.42 23.53
C SER A 53 7.91 -26.76 22.03
N GLY A 54 9.03 -27.16 21.40
CA GLY A 54 9.03 -27.69 20.05
C GLY A 54 8.64 -26.67 18.96
N LEU A 55 8.95 -25.39 19.16
CA LEU A 55 8.76 -24.36 18.12
C LEU A 55 9.60 -24.73 16.88
N LYS A 56 8.94 -24.87 15.73
CA LYS A 56 9.56 -25.26 14.47
C LYS A 56 9.02 -24.43 13.31
N LEU A 57 9.92 -23.97 12.44
CA LEU A 57 9.60 -23.37 11.14
C LEU A 57 9.16 -24.49 10.16
N ILE A 58 8.05 -24.26 9.47
CA ILE A 58 7.48 -25.21 8.49
C ILE A 58 7.80 -24.77 7.06
N THR A 59 7.68 -23.47 6.76
CA THR A 59 7.95 -22.91 5.43
C THR A 59 9.24 -22.09 5.45
N PRO A 60 10.39 -22.71 5.18
CA PRO A 60 11.68 -22.03 5.14
C PRO A 60 11.90 -21.29 3.82
N GLY A 61 12.79 -20.31 3.82
CA GLY A 61 13.20 -19.55 2.64
C GLY A 61 12.85 -18.07 2.78
N ASP A 62 13.60 -17.22 2.08
CA ASP A 62 13.41 -15.77 2.04
C ASP A 62 12.26 -15.41 1.08
N TYR A 63 11.03 -15.73 1.47
CA TYR A 63 9.80 -15.52 0.69
C TYR A 63 8.63 -15.14 1.59
N PHE A 64 7.64 -14.50 0.97
CA PHE A 64 6.30 -14.42 1.55
C PHE A 64 5.56 -15.72 1.27
N HIS A 65 5.06 -16.39 2.31
CA HIS A 65 4.38 -17.67 2.25
C HIS A 65 2.88 -17.51 2.46
N LEU A 66 2.10 -17.95 1.47
CA LEU A 66 0.64 -17.98 1.54
C LEU A 66 0.19 -19.42 1.70
N VAL A 67 0.00 -19.82 2.94
CA VAL A 67 -0.24 -21.22 3.30
C VAL A 67 -1.71 -21.56 3.43
N SER A 68 -2.05 -22.79 3.04
CA SER A 68 -3.33 -23.43 3.29
C SER A 68 -3.09 -24.82 3.87
N MET A 69 -3.77 -25.15 4.97
CA MET A 69 -3.67 -26.44 5.66
C MET A 69 -4.92 -27.28 5.39
N ASP A 70 -4.76 -28.57 5.16
CA ASP A 70 -5.89 -29.48 4.99
C ASP A 70 -6.60 -29.76 6.34
N LYS A 71 -7.86 -30.18 6.27
CA LYS A 71 -8.69 -30.46 7.49
C LYS A 71 -8.11 -31.57 8.38
N SER A 72 -7.28 -32.45 7.85
CA SER A 72 -6.60 -33.48 8.64
C SER A 72 -5.34 -32.96 9.34
N MET A 73 -4.93 -31.72 9.05
CA MET A 73 -3.70 -31.09 9.53
C MET A 73 -2.43 -31.88 9.23
N ARG A 74 -2.44 -32.69 8.15
CA ARG A 74 -1.28 -33.50 7.72
C ARG A 74 -0.50 -32.87 6.58
N TYR A 75 -1.18 -32.08 5.74
CA TYR A 75 -0.61 -31.51 4.52
C TYR A 75 -0.81 -30.01 4.48
N ILE A 76 0.17 -29.33 3.91
CA ILE A 76 0.20 -27.88 3.77
C ILE A 76 0.56 -27.57 2.33
N VAL A 77 -0.28 -26.79 1.67
CA VAL A 77 0.01 -26.18 0.38
C VAL A 77 0.56 -24.78 0.67
N ASP A 78 1.72 -24.48 0.14
CA ASP A 78 2.42 -23.22 0.30
C ASP A 78 2.63 -22.57 -1.07
N ASN A 79 1.97 -21.44 -1.30
CA ASN A 79 2.24 -20.55 -2.45
C ASN A 79 3.22 -19.50 -1.98
N TYR A 80 4.41 -19.48 -2.54
CA TYR A 80 5.46 -18.59 -2.09
C TYR A 80 6.09 -17.80 -3.23
N SER A 81 6.43 -16.57 -2.96
CA SER A 81 7.19 -15.69 -3.85
C SER A 81 7.71 -14.46 -3.10
N ARG A 82 8.63 -13.77 -3.73
CA ARG A 82 8.92 -12.35 -3.50
C ARG A 82 8.33 -11.54 -4.64
N VAL A 83 8.37 -10.21 -4.53
CA VAL A 83 7.94 -9.32 -5.63
C VAL A 83 8.76 -9.53 -6.91
N ASN A 84 9.98 -10.03 -6.76
CA ASN A 84 10.98 -10.19 -7.82
C ASN A 84 11.37 -11.66 -8.07
N THR A 85 10.49 -12.60 -7.78
CA THR A 85 10.69 -14.03 -8.09
C THR A 85 9.47 -14.62 -8.77
N ILE A 86 9.68 -15.64 -9.56
CA ILE A 86 8.60 -16.46 -10.13
C ILE A 86 7.84 -17.13 -8.98
N PRO A 87 6.49 -16.99 -8.91
CA PRO A 87 5.69 -17.69 -7.92
C PRO A 87 5.75 -19.21 -8.09
N ALA A 88 5.84 -19.92 -6.97
CA ALA A 88 5.81 -21.37 -6.96
C ALA A 88 4.89 -21.88 -5.83
N THR A 89 4.41 -23.11 -6.02
CA THR A 89 3.56 -23.83 -5.06
C THR A 89 4.20 -25.16 -4.69
N ALA A 90 4.32 -25.40 -3.39
CA ALA A 90 4.87 -26.65 -2.87
C ALA A 90 3.92 -27.32 -1.86
N LEU A 91 4.02 -28.64 -1.77
CA LEU A 91 3.36 -29.46 -0.77
C LEU A 91 4.35 -29.81 0.34
N TYR A 92 3.94 -29.59 1.58
CA TYR A 92 4.68 -29.97 2.78
C TYR A 92 3.84 -30.91 3.65
N ASP A 93 4.50 -31.74 4.44
CA ASP A 93 3.86 -32.39 5.58
C ASP A 93 3.79 -31.45 6.79
N ASN A 94 3.06 -31.83 7.81
CA ASN A 94 2.93 -31.03 9.04
C ASN A 94 4.18 -31.01 9.93
N GLN A 95 5.24 -31.70 9.52
CA GLN A 95 6.55 -31.63 10.15
C GLN A 95 7.49 -30.69 9.40
N GLY A 96 7.05 -30.08 8.26
CA GLY A 96 7.84 -29.17 7.44
C GLY A 96 8.79 -29.88 6.47
N ASN A 97 8.55 -31.15 6.18
CA ASN A 97 9.25 -31.83 5.09
C ASN A 97 8.56 -31.48 3.77
N ARG A 98 9.33 -30.93 2.84
CA ARG A 98 8.84 -30.66 1.49
C ARG A 98 8.67 -31.97 0.75
N LEU A 99 7.45 -32.27 0.31
CA LEU A 99 7.11 -33.52 -0.35
C LEU A 99 7.29 -33.39 -1.86
N MET A 100 6.81 -32.29 -2.46
CA MET A 100 6.95 -32.06 -3.91
C MET A 100 6.69 -30.59 -4.26
N THR A 101 7.10 -30.19 -5.46
CA THR A 101 6.60 -28.98 -6.13
C THR A 101 5.27 -29.35 -6.78
N LEU A 102 4.24 -28.52 -6.56
CA LEU A 102 2.94 -28.68 -7.21
C LEU A 102 2.90 -27.91 -8.52
N GLU A 103 3.37 -26.68 -8.52
CA GLU A 103 3.33 -25.79 -9.67
C GLU A 103 4.42 -24.72 -9.58
N GLU A 104 4.91 -24.27 -10.73
CA GLU A 104 5.74 -23.09 -10.88
C GLU A 104 5.24 -22.33 -12.11
N SER A 105 5.04 -20.99 -11.95
CA SER A 105 4.49 -20.17 -13.02
C SER A 105 5.48 -20.08 -14.20
N ASP A 106 4.98 -20.23 -15.43
CA ASP A 106 5.78 -20.02 -16.63
C ASP A 106 5.83 -18.56 -17.04
N PHE A 107 6.99 -17.93 -16.92
CA PHE A 107 7.25 -16.52 -17.29
C PHE A 107 7.93 -16.37 -18.66
N SER A 108 8.09 -17.45 -19.43
CA SER A 108 8.81 -17.41 -20.69
C SER A 108 8.26 -16.35 -21.67
N GLN A 109 6.94 -16.29 -21.81
CA GLN A 109 6.29 -15.28 -22.68
C GLN A 109 6.44 -13.86 -22.15
N LEU A 110 6.35 -13.68 -20.83
CA LEU A 110 6.57 -12.37 -20.22
C LEU A 110 8.01 -11.88 -20.45
N PHE A 111 9.00 -12.73 -20.27
CA PHE A 111 10.40 -12.39 -20.52
C PHE A 111 10.69 -12.12 -22.00
N MET A 112 10.07 -12.87 -22.91
CA MET A 112 10.14 -12.58 -24.35
C MET A 112 9.52 -11.21 -24.70
N ALA A 113 8.49 -10.79 -23.97
CA ALA A 113 7.88 -9.46 -24.10
C ALA A 113 8.69 -8.35 -23.42
N GLY A 114 9.84 -8.67 -22.83
CA GLY A 114 10.72 -7.70 -22.17
C GLY A 114 10.40 -7.44 -20.70
N TYR A 115 9.53 -8.24 -20.07
CA TYR A 115 9.20 -8.10 -18.65
C TYR A 115 10.45 -8.11 -17.78
N LYS A 116 10.51 -7.18 -16.84
CA LYS A 116 11.53 -7.13 -15.78
C LYS A 116 10.84 -7.08 -14.43
N PHE A 117 11.33 -7.86 -13.51
CA PHE A 117 10.86 -7.81 -12.14
C PHE A 117 11.07 -6.44 -11.51
N PRO A 118 10.15 -6.01 -10.62
CA PRO A 118 10.38 -4.83 -9.81
C PRO A 118 11.52 -5.04 -8.81
N GLU A 119 12.09 -3.94 -8.32
CA GLU A 119 13.26 -3.94 -7.44
C GLU A 119 12.86 -3.59 -6.01
N PRO A 120 13.01 -4.51 -5.04
CA PRO A 120 12.88 -4.17 -3.63
C PRO A 120 13.96 -3.17 -3.20
N PHE A 121 13.61 -2.26 -2.31
CA PHE A 121 14.57 -1.34 -1.71
C PHE A 121 14.29 -1.09 -0.22
N SER A 122 15.28 -0.56 0.47
CA SER A 122 15.11 0.00 1.81
C SER A 122 15.71 1.39 1.89
N VAL A 123 15.09 2.23 2.72
CA VAL A 123 15.50 3.61 3.03
C VAL A 123 15.21 3.91 4.50
N LYS A 124 15.75 5.01 5.01
CA LYS A 124 15.40 5.47 6.36
C LYS A 124 14.16 6.36 6.36
N ALA A 125 13.32 6.21 7.36
CA ALA A 125 12.22 7.14 7.64
C ALA A 125 12.75 8.55 7.96
N ALA A 126 11.86 9.51 8.09
CA ALA A 126 12.21 10.90 8.41
C ALA A 126 12.89 11.07 9.78
N ASP A 127 12.84 10.07 10.66
CA ASP A 127 13.60 10.04 11.92
C ASP A 127 15.08 9.65 11.75
N GLY A 128 15.51 9.25 10.55
CA GLY A 128 16.86 8.80 10.22
C GLY A 128 17.25 7.43 10.80
N VAL A 129 16.35 6.76 11.51
CA VAL A 129 16.62 5.51 12.24
C VAL A 129 15.79 4.34 11.74
N THR A 130 14.48 4.53 11.60
CA THR A 130 13.54 3.46 11.22
C THR A 130 13.74 3.06 9.77
N ASP A 131 13.93 1.76 9.50
CA ASP A 131 13.95 1.25 8.14
C ASP A 131 12.56 1.16 7.55
N LEU A 132 12.40 1.72 6.35
CA LEU A 132 11.25 1.57 5.49
C LEU A 132 11.63 0.67 4.32
N TYR A 133 10.69 -0.20 3.94
CA TYR A 133 10.85 -1.13 2.83
C TYR A 133 9.86 -0.79 1.73
N GLY A 134 10.30 -0.88 0.49
CA GLY A 134 9.49 -0.56 -0.65
C GLY A 134 9.86 -1.33 -1.90
N VAL A 135 9.14 -1.05 -2.98
CA VAL A 135 9.32 -1.67 -4.29
C VAL A 135 9.33 -0.58 -5.35
N MET A 136 10.30 -0.66 -6.25
CA MET A 136 10.47 0.23 -7.40
C MET A 136 10.13 -0.52 -8.69
N TYR A 137 9.26 0.05 -9.49
CA TYR A 137 8.84 -0.42 -10.80
C TYR A 137 9.40 0.50 -11.88
N LYS A 138 9.98 -0.08 -12.91
CA LYS A 138 10.60 0.63 -14.02
C LYS A 138 9.97 0.19 -15.35
N PRO A 139 9.99 1.01 -16.40
CA PRO A 139 9.58 0.58 -17.72
C PRO A 139 10.36 -0.66 -18.17
N PHE A 140 9.77 -1.52 -19.01
CA PHE A 140 10.48 -2.70 -19.55
C PHE A 140 11.62 -2.31 -20.48
N ASP A 141 11.50 -1.18 -21.18
CA ASP A 141 12.53 -0.54 -22.00
C ASP A 141 13.42 0.42 -21.20
N PHE A 142 13.49 0.26 -19.88
CA PHE A 142 14.26 1.13 -18.99
C PHE A 142 15.71 1.30 -19.46
N ASP A 143 16.12 2.56 -19.55
CA ASP A 143 17.46 3.00 -19.92
C ASP A 143 18.03 3.87 -18.78
N SER A 144 19.06 3.38 -18.11
CA SER A 144 19.69 4.06 -16.98
C SER A 144 20.38 5.38 -17.32
N THR A 145 20.54 5.70 -18.60
CA THR A 145 21.10 6.98 -19.10
C THR A 145 20.04 8.09 -19.19
N LYS A 146 18.76 7.72 -19.18
CA LYS A 146 17.61 8.64 -19.17
C LYS A 146 17.21 9.02 -17.76
N VAL A 147 16.45 10.11 -17.65
CA VAL A 147 15.91 10.61 -16.39
C VAL A 147 14.39 10.57 -16.43
N TYR A 148 13.80 9.86 -15.48
CA TYR A 148 12.37 9.57 -15.42
C TYR A 148 11.68 10.36 -14.32
N PRO A 149 10.46 10.85 -14.54
CA PRO A 149 9.59 11.32 -13.46
C PRO A 149 9.29 10.18 -12.48
N VAL A 150 9.07 10.54 -11.23
CA VAL A 150 8.78 9.59 -10.15
C VAL A 150 7.32 9.67 -9.76
N ILE A 151 6.64 8.55 -9.67
CA ILE A 151 5.29 8.48 -9.13
C ILE A 151 5.30 7.64 -7.86
N ASN A 152 4.81 8.23 -6.76
CA ASN A 152 4.60 7.52 -5.51
C ASN A 152 3.17 6.97 -5.48
N TYR A 153 3.01 5.64 -5.53
CA TYR A 153 1.75 5.01 -5.17
C TYR A 153 1.64 4.93 -3.65
N VAL A 154 0.56 5.44 -3.10
CA VAL A 154 0.35 5.52 -1.67
C VAL A 154 -0.99 4.92 -1.26
N TYR A 155 -0.96 4.08 -0.25
CA TYR A 155 -2.15 3.66 0.48
C TYR A 155 -1.80 3.62 1.97
N PRO A 156 -1.75 4.75 2.65
CA PRO A 156 -1.55 4.76 4.08
C PRO A 156 -2.89 4.47 4.75
N GLY A 157 -2.96 3.28 5.29
CA GLY A 157 -3.98 2.91 6.24
C GLY A 157 -3.27 2.51 7.53
N PRO A 158 -3.81 2.80 8.70
CA PRO A 158 -3.20 2.31 9.95
C PRO A 158 -3.18 0.79 10.05
N GLN A 159 -3.89 0.09 9.18
CA GLN A 159 -3.95 -1.37 9.14
C GLN A 159 -3.08 -1.99 8.06
N GLN A 160 -2.53 -1.18 7.14
CA GLN A 160 -1.71 -1.67 6.02
C GLN A 160 -0.83 -0.56 5.44
N GLU A 161 0.02 -0.94 4.50
CA GLU A 161 0.88 -0.06 3.70
C GLU A 161 0.63 -0.30 2.22
N GLY A 162 0.87 0.71 1.39
CA GLY A 162 0.71 0.61 -0.07
C GLY A 162 1.81 -0.17 -0.76
N THR A 163 2.59 -0.99 -0.05
CA THR A 163 3.65 -1.81 -0.62
C THR A 163 3.25 -3.27 -0.76
N PHE A 164 4.01 -4.00 -1.56
CA PHE A 164 3.76 -5.41 -1.84
C PHE A 164 4.94 -6.27 -1.35
N PHE A 165 4.64 -7.46 -0.87
CA PHE A 165 5.65 -8.37 -0.30
C PHE A 165 5.79 -9.66 -1.12
N ARG A 166 4.87 -9.91 -2.04
CA ARG A 166 4.86 -11.06 -2.96
C ARG A 166 4.62 -10.59 -4.38
N TYR A 167 4.87 -11.44 -5.35
CA TYR A 167 4.57 -11.16 -6.74
C TYR A 167 3.06 -10.91 -6.94
N ILE A 168 2.75 -9.82 -7.64
CA ILE A 168 1.40 -9.47 -8.11
C ILE A 168 1.54 -9.06 -9.57
N PRO A 169 0.90 -9.78 -10.51
CA PRO A 169 1.08 -9.51 -11.92
C PRO A 169 0.42 -8.19 -12.35
N MET A 170 1.13 -7.42 -13.17
CA MET A 170 0.60 -6.29 -13.97
C MET A 170 -0.37 -5.36 -13.23
N ASN A 171 -0.03 -5.00 -12.00
CA ASN A 171 -0.86 -4.10 -11.21
C ASN A 171 -0.97 -2.72 -11.88
N PRO A 172 -2.19 -2.23 -12.19
CA PRO A 172 -2.38 -0.95 -12.87
C PRO A 172 -1.84 0.25 -12.09
N ARG A 173 -1.71 0.14 -10.77
CA ARG A 173 -1.22 1.21 -9.89
C ARG A 173 0.31 1.31 -9.85
N THR A 174 1.01 0.29 -10.27
CA THR A 174 2.48 0.19 -10.21
C THR A 174 3.09 -0.28 -11.52
N ASP A 175 3.11 -1.59 -11.80
CA ASP A 175 3.74 -2.15 -13.00
C ASP A 175 3.27 -1.50 -14.28
N ARG A 176 1.94 -1.48 -14.47
CA ARG A 176 1.34 -0.98 -15.69
C ARG A 176 1.56 0.53 -15.84
N LEU A 177 1.48 1.28 -14.74
CA LEU A 177 1.75 2.72 -14.75
C LEU A 177 3.22 3.00 -15.10
N ALA A 178 4.15 2.17 -14.64
CA ALA A 178 5.57 2.31 -15.01
C ALA A 178 5.79 2.18 -16.52
N GLN A 179 5.00 1.35 -17.23
CA GLN A 179 5.13 1.19 -18.68
C GLN A 179 4.75 2.46 -19.46
N ALA A 180 4.08 3.42 -18.84
CA ALA A 180 3.83 4.73 -19.42
C ALA A 180 5.04 5.70 -19.29
N GLY A 181 6.22 5.19 -18.93
CA GLY A 181 7.48 5.96 -18.93
C GLY A 181 7.78 6.63 -17.58
N PHE A 182 7.34 6.06 -16.49
CA PHE A 182 7.60 6.54 -15.13
C PHE A 182 8.42 5.54 -14.31
N VAL A 183 9.16 6.03 -13.33
CA VAL A 183 9.60 5.21 -12.21
C VAL A 183 8.52 5.29 -11.14
N VAL A 184 7.88 4.15 -10.85
CA VAL A 184 6.83 4.09 -9.82
C VAL A 184 7.40 3.44 -8.57
N VAL A 185 7.17 4.08 -7.41
CA VAL A 185 7.59 3.56 -6.12
C VAL A 185 6.39 3.40 -5.19
N CYS A 186 6.40 2.33 -4.43
CA CYS A 186 5.51 2.16 -3.28
C CYS A 186 6.32 1.70 -2.08
N MET A 187 5.94 2.14 -0.88
CA MET A 187 6.73 1.85 0.31
C MET A 187 5.90 1.90 1.58
N GLY A 188 6.42 1.26 2.62
CA GLY A 188 5.90 1.41 3.97
C GLY A 188 6.23 2.77 4.59
N HIS A 189 5.56 3.07 5.69
CA HIS A 189 5.74 4.31 6.45
C HIS A 189 5.40 4.05 7.91
N ARG A 190 5.95 4.84 8.82
CA ARG A 190 5.56 4.76 10.25
C ARG A 190 4.08 5.08 10.40
N GLY A 191 3.39 4.33 11.24
CA GLY A 191 1.93 4.33 11.36
C GLY A 191 1.23 3.33 10.45
N GLY A 192 1.97 2.55 9.66
CA GLY A 192 1.47 1.54 8.75
C GLY A 192 1.28 0.16 9.39
N HIS A 193 1.78 -0.86 8.74
CA HIS A 193 1.46 -2.27 9.00
C HIS A 193 1.70 -2.73 10.45
N PRO A 194 0.72 -3.38 11.11
CA PRO A 194 0.81 -3.78 12.53
C PRO A 194 1.89 -4.83 12.79
N SER A 195 2.31 -5.60 11.79
CA SER A 195 3.32 -6.65 11.91
C SER A 195 4.72 -6.14 12.25
N ARG A 196 4.99 -4.83 12.07
CA ARG A 196 6.31 -4.25 12.37
C ARG A 196 6.58 -4.14 13.86
N SER A 197 5.75 -3.40 14.56
CA SER A 197 5.72 -3.30 16.04
C SER A 197 4.58 -2.40 16.48
N LYS A 198 4.24 -2.44 17.77
CA LYS A 198 3.25 -1.52 18.34
C LYS A 198 3.64 -0.04 18.16
N TRP A 199 4.90 0.31 18.36
CA TRP A 199 5.38 1.70 18.21
C TRP A 199 5.33 2.18 16.76
N TYR A 200 5.74 1.35 15.84
CA TYR A 200 5.66 1.65 14.42
C TYR A 200 4.20 1.84 13.99
N HIS A 201 3.34 0.89 14.33
CA HIS A 201 1.92 0.90 13.96
C HIS A 201 1.15 2.10 14.54
N ASN A 202 1.40 2.44 15.81
CA ASN A 202 0.68 3.52 16.49
C ASN A 202 1.25 4.93 16.22
N TYR A 203 2.26 5.06 15.37
CA TYR A 203 2.89 6.37 15.10
C TYR A 203 1.90 7.42 14.58
N GLY A 204 0.87 7.00 13.82
CA GLY A 204 -0.18 7.88 13.29
C GLY A 204 -1.29 8.21 14.30
N TYR A 205 -1.29 7.63 15.50
CA TYR A 205 -2.34 7.87 16.48
C TYR A 205 -2.31 9.31 16.98
N GLY A 206 -3.45 10.00 16.88
CA GLY A 206 -3.56 11.44 17.15
C GLY A 206 -3.10 12.35 16.01
N ASN A 207 -2.64 11.80 14.88
CA ASN A 207 -2.19 12.55 13.71
C ASN A 207 -2.53 11.84 12.39
N LEU A 208 -3.79 11.49 12.20
CA LEU A 208 -4.22 10.60 11.11
C LEU A 208 -4.00 11.17 9.69
N ARG A 209 -3.90 12.49 9.51
CA ARG A 209 -3.64 13.11 8.21
C ARG A 209 -2.15 13.14 7.85
N ASP A 210 -1.32 13.62 8.75
CA ASP A 210 0.03 14.08 8.39
C ASP A 210 1.13 13.02 8.58
N TYR A 211 0.85 11.99 9.37
CA TYR A 211 1.83 11.04 9.89
C TYR A 211 2.75 10.35 8.85
N PRO A 212 2.27 9.96 7.63
CA PRO A 212 3.12 9.21 6.71
C PRO A 212 3.92 10.10 5.75
N MET A 213 3.53 11.36 5.59
CA MET A 213 3.99 12.19 4.47
C MET A 213 5.47 12.57 4.55
N ALA A 214 5.97 12.84 5.75
CA ALA A 214 7.40 13.12 5.94
C ALA A 214 8.27 11.90 5.56
N ASP A 215 7.83 10.70 5.90
CA ASP A 215 8.52 9.45 5.55
C ASP A 215 8.56 9.24 4.04
N HIS A 216 7.44 9.42 3.34
CA HIS A 216 7.36 9.31 1.88
C HIS A 216 8.27 10.33 1.18
N LYS A 217 8.23 11.60 1.62
CA LYS A 217 9.08 12.64 1.05
C LYS A 217 10.57 12.30 1.20
N VAL A 218 11.02 12.02 2.41
CA VAL A 218 12.43 11.73 2.71
C VAL A 218 12.89 10.45 2.00
N ALA A 219 12.03 9.44 1.90
CA ALA A 219 12.33 8.22 1.15
C ALA A 219 12.58 8.50 -0.33
N ILE A 220 11.75 9.30 -0.99
CA ILE A 220 11.94 9.70 -2.39
C ILE A 220 13.22 10.52 -2.56
N GLU A 221 13.54 11.44 -1.65
CA GLU A 221 14.79 12.20 -1.65
C GLU A 221 16.02 11.29 -1.59
N GLN A 222 16.01 10.27 -0.71
CA GLN A 222 17.07 9.26 -0.63
C GLN A 222 17.20 8.44 -1.91
N LEU A 223 16.08 8.02 -2.51
CA LEU A 223 16.07 7.28 -3.77
C LEU A 223 16.63 8.11 -4.92
N CYS A 224 16.20 9.37 -5.07
CA CYS A 224 16.73 10.29 -6.08
C CYS A 224 18.21 10.62 -5.89
N THR A 225 18.69 10.62 -4.64
CA THR A 225 20.12 10.75 -4.34
C THR A 225 20.90 9.51 -4.78
N ARG A 226 20.33 8.32 -4.53
CA ARG A 226 20.94 7.01 -4.87
C ARG A 226 20.91 6.72 -6.37
N TYR A 227 19.81 7.07 -7.03
CA TYR A 227 19.53 6.72 -8.43
C TYR A 227 19.39 7.97 -9.29
N LYS A 228 20.39 8.26 -10.13
CA LYS A 228 20.44 9.46 -10.96
C LYS A 228 19.42 9.49 -12.09
N PHE A 229 18.80 8.37 -12.40
CA PHE A 229 17.69 8.26 -13.34
C PHE A 229 16.33 8.71 -12.77
N MET A 230 16.22 9.03 -11.48
CA MET A 230 15.00 9.54 -10.83
C MET A 230 15.06 11.05 -10.71
N ASP A 231 14.04 11.76 -11.23
CA ASP A 231 13.96 13.21 -11.21
C ASP A 231 13.18 13.73 -10.00
N ILE A 232 13.89 14.27 -9.04
CA ILE A 232 13.30 14.87 -7.84
C ILE A 232 12.42 16.11 -8.11
N ASN A 233 12.58 16.76 -9.28
CA ASN A 233 11.79 17.92 -9.67
C ASN A 233 10.48 17.54 -10.38
N ARG A 234 10.29 16.27 -10.71
CA ARG A 234 9.10 15.72 -11.36
C ARG A 234 8.52 14.56 -10.56
N VAL A 235 8.02 14.87 -9.35
CA VAL A 235 7.43 13.88 -8.43
C VAL A 235 5.91 14.00 -8.44
N GLY A 236 5.25 12.91 -8.77
CA GLY A 236 3.80 12.72 -8.67
C GLY A 236 3.42 11.78 -7.54
N ILE A 237 2.14 11.78 -7.19
CA ILE A 237 1.57 10.90 -6.17
C ILE A 237 0.16 10.48 -6.55
N HIS A 238 -0.21 9.23 -6.29
CA HIS A 238 -1.60 8.79 -6.45
C HIS A 238 -2.00 7.72 -5.44
N GLY A 239 -3.29 7.62 -5.24
CA GLY A 239 -3.89 6.57 -4.43
C GLY A 239 -5.40 6.63 -4.46
N HIS A 240 -6.01 5.56 -3.95
CA HIS A 240 -7.46 5.39 -3.86
C HIS A 240 -7.89 5.31 -2.41
N SER A 241 -9.08 5.79 -2.05
CA SER A 241 -9.62 5.72 -0.68
C SER A 241 -8.69 6.45 0.30
N GLY A 242 -8.17 5.79 1.33
CA GLY A 242 -7.12 6.34 2.17
C GLY A 242 -5.90 6.88 1.40
N GLY A 243 -5.58 6.26 0.26
CA GLY A 243 -4.55 6.75 -0.67
C GLY A 243 -4.95 8.03 -1.38
N GLY A 244 -6.23 8.21 -1.72
CA GLY A 244 -6.76 9.46 -2.25
C GLY A 244 -6.68 10.59 -1.21
N PHE A 245 -7.08 10.30 0.02
CA PHE A 245 -6.90 11.23 1.14
C PHE A 245 -5.44 11.70 1.26
N MET A 246 -4.50 10.76 1.25
CA MET A 246 -3.07 11.07 1.43
C MET A 246 -2.43 11.71 0.19
N SER A 247 -2.88 11.38 -1.02
CA SER A 247 -2.39 12.05 -2.24
C SER A 247 -2.72 13.54 -2.22
N THR A 248 -3.93 13.90 -1.80
CA THR A 248 -4.32 15.30 -1.60
C THR A 248 -3.55 15.92 -0.43
N ALA A 249 -3.44 15.23 0.72
CA ALA A 249 -2.67 15.74 1.86
C ALA A 249 -1.22 16.03 1.49
N ALA A 250 -0.56 15.16 0.71
CA ALA A 250 0.81 15.34 0.25
C ALA A 250 1.00 16.62 -0.57
N MET A 251 0.09 16.87 -1.53
CA MET A 251 0.10 18.09 -2.35
C MET A 251 -0.05 19.37 -1.52
N LEU A 252 -0.83 19.31 -0.45
CA LEU A 252 -1.14 20.46 0.39
C LEU A 252 -0.12 20.68 1.51
N LEU A 253 0.53 19.60 2.00
CA LEU A 253 1.60 19.69 3.01
C LEU A 253 2.97 20.01 2.40
N TYR A 254 3.27 19.46 1.23
CA TYR A 254 4.54 19.63 0.53
C TYR A 254 4.34 20.14 -0.92
N PRO A 255 3.75 21.35 -1.08
CA PRO A 255 3.32 21.84 -2.40
C PRO A 255 4.48 22.14 -3.36
N ASP A 256 5.71 22.29 -2.83
CA ASP A 256 6.91 22.48 -3.64
C ASP A 256 7.61 21.16 -3.99
N PHE A 257 7.21 20.05 -3.38
CA PHE A 257 7.80 18.74 -3.63
C PHE A 257 6.94 17.90 -4.59
N PHE A 258 5.67 17.64 -4.25
CA PHE A 258 4.75 16.92 -5.12
C PHE A 258 4.18 17.87 -6.18
N LYS A 259 4.40 17.56 -7.46
CA LYS A 259 3.99 18.41 -8.58
C LYS A 259 2.62 18.07 -9.13
N VAL A 260 2.26 16.79 -9.09
CA VAL A 260 1.01 16.25 -9.63
C VAL A 260 0.43 15.24 -8.69
N ALA A 261 -0.87 15.30 -8.42
CA ALA A 261 -1.59 14.25 -7.70
C ALA A 261 -2.85 13.79 -8.43
N VAL A 262 -3.07 12.47 -8.43
CA VAL A 262 -4.35 11.87 -8.79
C VAL A 262 -4.95 11.24 -7.54
N SER A 263 -5.99 11.86 -7.03
CA SER A 263 -6.64 11.53 -5.76
C SER A 263 -8.00 10.92 -6.01
N CYS A 264 -8.16 9.65 -5.67
CA CYS A 264 -9.32 8.88 -6.02
C CYS A 264 -10.13 8.46 -4.79
N ALA A 265 -11.44 8.78 -4.75
CA ALA A 265 -12.40 8.39 -3.71
C ALA A 265 -11.88 8.63 -2.28
N GLY A 266 -11.19 9.76 -2.04
CA GLY A 266 -10.51 10.05 -0.80
C GLY A 266 -11.47 10.46 0.33
N ASN A 267 -11.24 9.92 1.52
CA ASN A 267 -11.93 10.32 2.76
C ASN A 267 -11.30 11.61 3.34
N HIS A 268 -11.41 12.70 2.60
CA HIS A 268 -10.73 13.97 2.87
C HIS A 268 -11.10 14.63 4.19
N ASP A 269 -12.27 14.30 4.71
CA ASP A 269 -12.73 14.69 6.03
C ASP A 269 -13.17 13.46 6.83
N ASN A 270 -12.27 12.97 7.65
CA ASN A 270 -12.56 11.81 8.48
C ASN A 270 -13.57 12.08 9.62
N ASN A 271 -13.99 13.33 9.84
CA ASN A 271 -15.05 13.65 10.81
C ASN A 271 -16.45 13.39 10.24
N ILE A 272 -16.60 13.35 8.90
CA ILE A 272 -17.84 13.00 8.20
C ILE A 272 -17.77 11.62 7.53
N TYR A 273 -16.67 10.88 7.73
CA TYR A 273 -16.49 9.50 7.30
C TYR A 273 -17.04 8.53 8.37
N ASN A 274 -16.50 7.34 8.45
CA ASN A 274 -16.87 6.34 9.43
C ASN A 274 -16.31 6.68 10.82
N ARG A 275 -17.17 7.10 11.74
CA ARG A 275 -16.76 7.53 13.08
C ARG A 275 -16.00 6.43 13.85
N TRP A 276 -16.47 5.17 13.78
CA TRP A 276 -15.79 4.04 14.41
C TRP A 276 -14.34 3.88 13.89
N TRP A 277 -14.13 4.08 12.59
CA TRP A 277 -12.78 4.03 12.00
C TRP A 277 -11.92 5.20 12.50
N GLY A 278 -12.47 6.40 12.55
CA GLY A 278 -11.81 7.59 13.08
C GLY A 278 -11.41 7.44 14.56
N GLU A 279 -12.33 7.02 15.39
CA GLU A 279 -12.07 6.79 16.82
C GLU A 279 -11.00 5.71 17.05
N LYS A 280 -11.02 4.64 16.27
CA LYS A 280 -10.05 3.55 16.37
C LYS A 280 -8.64 3.96 15.97
N HIS A 281 -8.47 4.74 14.90
CA HIS A 281 -7.19 4.99 14.27
C HIS A 281 -6.58 6.36 14.59
N HIS A 282 -7.41 7.37 14.81
CA HIS A 282 -6.96 8.67 15.31
C HIS A 282 -6.93 8.70 16.84
N GLY A 283 -7.91 8.08 17.45
CA GLY A 283 -8.10 8.05 18.89
C GLY A 283 -9.05 9.11 19.40
N VAL A 284 -9.27 9.05 20.69
CA VAL A 284 -10.14 9.94 21.46
C VAL A 284 -9.30 10.54 22.59
N LYS A 285 -9.23 11.87 22.64
CA LYS A 285 -8.55 12.58 23.72
C LYS A 285 -9.56 12.99 24.78
N GLU A 286 -9.39 12.48 25.98
CA GLU A 286 -10.13 12.95 27.15
C GLU A 286 -9.59 14.31 27.59
N ILE A 287 -10.48 15.27 27.79
CA ILE A 287 -10.19 16.62 28.28
C ILE A 287 -10.96 16.82 29.59
N THR A 288 -10.24 17.13 30.64
CA THR A 288 -10.85 17.55 31.92
C THR A 288 -10.66 19.05 32.06
N ASP A 289 -11.74 19.80 32.24
CA ASP A 289 -11.69 21.25 32.47
C ASP A 289 -11.35 21.59 33.92
N ASP A 290 -11.16 22.88 34.23
CA ASP A 290 -10.79 23.36 35.57
C ASP A 290 -11.88 23.11 36.61
N MET A 291 -13.10 22.78 36.20
CA MET A 291 -14.24 22.43 37.07
C MET A 291 -14.39 20.90 37.26
N GLY A 292 -13.51 20.12 36.61
CA GLY A 292 -13.55 18.66 36.69
C GLY A 292 -14.54 18.00 35.70
N ASN A 293 -15.14 18.75 34.77
CA ASN A 293 -16.00 18.18 33.75
C ASN A 293 -15.15 17.46 32.68
N ILE A 294 -15.60 16.27 32.27
CA ILE A 294 -14.94 15.44 31.29
C ILE A 294 -15.63 15.63 29.92
N SER A 295 -14.84 15.92 28.92
CA SER A 295 -15.24 15.95 27.50
C SER A 295 -14.27 15.13 26.64
N PHE A 296 -14.67 14.83 25.40
CA PHE A 296 -13.85 14.02 24.50
C PHE A 296 -13.64 14.76 23.18
N ASP A 297 -12.38 14.95 22.81
CA ASP A 297 -11.99 15.50 21.51
C ASP A 297 -11.58 14.35 20.58
N ILE A 298 -12.26 14.28 19.43
CA ILE A 298 -12.02 13.30 18.37
C ILE A 298 -11.80 13.99 17.03
N ARG A 299 -11.53 15.28 17.01
CA ARG A 299 -11.40 16.06 15.79
C ARG A 299 -10.15 15.63 15.02
N ILE A 300 -10.36 15.12 13.80
CA ILE A 300 -9.32 14.71 12.88
C ILE A 300 -9.01 15.89 11.93
N PRO A 301 -7.73 16.27 11.73
CA PRO A 301 -7.34 17.28 10.74
C PRO A 301 -7.80 16.88 9.34
N THR A 302 -8.33 17.84 8.57
CA THR A 302 -8.93 17.61 7.27
C THR A 302 -8.10 18.18 6.12
N ASN A 303 -8.28 17.68 4.90
CA ASN A 303 -7.56 18.20 3.74
C ASN A 303 -8.02 19.60 3.35
N GLN A 304 -9.31 19.91 3.46
CA GLN A 304 -9.84 21.22 3.12
C GLN A 304 -9.23 22.35 3.94
N GLU A 305 -8.78 22.12 5.18
CA GLU A 305 -8.07 23.12 5.99
C GLU A 305 -6.79 23.63 5.32
N LEU A 306 -6.18 22.84 4.44
CA LEU A 306 -4.94 23.15 3.75
C LEU A 306 -5.13 23.58 2.29
N ALA A 307 -6.37 23.70 1.79
CA ALA A 307 -6.67 23.94 0.38
C ALA A 307 -5.90 25.13 -0.23
N ARG A 308 -5.69 26.22 0.55
CA ARG A 308 -4.91 27.39 0.12
C ARG A 308 -3.46 27.10 -0.28
N ASN A 309 -2.89 25.99 0.16
CA ASN A 309 -1.50 25.63 -0.09
C ASN A 309 -1.28 24.99 -1.46
N LEU A 310 -2.32 24.61 -2.19
CA LEU A 310 -2.18 23.96 -3.49
C LEU A 310 -1.35 24.81 -4.46
N LYS A 311 -0.30 24.25 -5.03
CA LYS A 311 0.56 24.87 -6.07
C LYS A 311 0.62 24.04 -7.34
N GLY A 312 0.64 22.73 -7.25
CA GLY A 312 0.75 21.81 -8.39
C GLY A 312 -0.61 21.44 -9.00
N HIS A 313 -0.62 20.39 -9.77
CA HIS A 313 -1.80 19.88 -10.50
C HIS A 313 -2.49 18.77 -9.70
N LEU A 314 -3.78 18.96 -9.40
CA LEU A 314 -4.58 18.02 -8.62
C LEU A 314 -5.79 17.57 -9.43
N LEU A 315 -5.90 16.27 -9.68
CA LEU A 315 -7.09 15.63 -10.22
C LEU A 315 -7.81 14.87 -9.10
N LEU A 316 -9.04 15.27 -8.81
CA LEU A 316 -9.95 14.60 -7.88
C LEU A 316 -10.91 13.71 -8.66
N ILE A 317 -10.99 12.41 -8.30
CA ILE A 317 -11.88 11.45 -8.95
C ILE A 317 -12.79 10.81 -7.91
N HIS A 318 -14.11 10.73 -8.17
CA HIS A 318 -15.04 10.10 -7.23
C HIS A 318 -16.23 9.47 -7.97
N GLY A 319 -16.73 8.33 -7.50
CA GLY A 319 -18.00 7.75 -7.92
C GLY A 319 -19.17 8.49 -7.24
N ASP A 320 -20.20 8.85 -7.99
CA ASP A 320 -21.31 9.67 -7.49
C ASP A 320 -22.23 8.95 -6.49
N ILE A 321 -22.24 7.62 -6.51
CA ILE A 321 -23.00 6.77 -5.57
C ILE A 321 -22.10 5.97 -4.63
N ASP A 322 -20.91 6.47 -4.33
CA ASP A 322 -19.99 5.84 -3.38
C ASP A 322 -20.65 5.76 -1.98
N ASN A 323 -20.86 4.55 -1.53
CA ASN A 323 -21.52 4.26 -0.25
C ASN A 323 -20.53 3.86 0.87
N ASN A 324 -19.23 3.85 0.57
CA ASN A 324 -18.17 3.68 1.55
C ASN A 324 -17.59 5.04 1.96
N VAL A 325 -17.00 5.75 1.01
CA VAL A 325 -16.57 7.13 1.20
C VAL A 325 -17.53 8.05 0.45
N HIS A 326 -18.47 8.63 1.17
CA HIS A 326 -19.49 9.48 0.54
C HIS A 326 -18.85 10.62 -0.27
N PRO A 327 -19.34 10.93 -1.51
CA PRO A 327 -18.78 11.96 -2.39
C PRO A 327 -18.64 13.36 -1.75
N ALA A 328 -19.42 13.64 -0.72
CA ALA A 328 -19.29 14.86 0.08
C ALA A 328 -17.85 15.08 0.59
N ASN A 329 -17.08 14.02 0.83
CA ASN A 329 -15.68 14.13 1.20
C ASN A 329 -14.84 14.86 0.15
N THR A 330 -15.10 14.63 -1.13
CA THR A 330 -14.43 15.37 -2.22
C THR A 330 -15.02 16.76 -2.38
N ILE A 331 -16.34 16.91 -2.26
CA ILE A 331 -17.02 18.21 -2.45
C ILE A 331 -16.59 19.26 -1.44
N VAL A 332 -16.34 18.89 -0.17
CA VAL A 332 -15.85 19.86 0.83
C VAL A 332 -14.43 20.36 0.51
N VAL A 333 -13.59 19.54 -0.10
CA VAL A 333 -12.26 19.96 -0.58
C VAL A 333 -12.41 20.90 -1.79
N VAL A 334 -13.29 20.57 -2.73
CA VAL A 334 -13.59 21.39 -3.91
C VAL A 334 -14.07 22.77 -3.50
N ASP A 335 -14.99 22.87 -2.54
CA ASP A 335 -15.51 24.14 -2.02
C ASP A 335 -14.38 25.04 -1.48
N GLU A 336 -13.49 24.49 -0.65
CA GLU A 336 -12.37 25.26 -0.09
C GLU A 336 -11.30 25.60 -1.14
N LEU A 337 -11.08 24.75 -2.14
CA LEU A 337 -10.19 25.08 -3.27
C LEU A 337 -10.75 26.24 -4.09
N ILE A 338 -12.05 26.27 -4.36
CA ILE A 338 -12.73 27.36 -5.06
C ILE A 338 -12.63 28.67 -4.24
N LYS A 339 -12.95 28.64 -2.95
CA LYS A 339 -12.82 29.80 -2.05
C LYS A 339 -11.39 30.32 -1.99
N ALA A 340 -10.40 29.44 -2.07
CA ALA A 340 -8.98 29.80 -2.10
C ALA A 340 -8.49 30.25 -3.50
N GLY A 341 -9.36 30.28 -4.52
CA GLY A 341 -9.02 30.65 -5.89
C GLY A 341 -8.06 29.69 -6.58
N LYS A 342 -8.05 28.40 -6.19
CA LYS A 342 -7.14 27.41 -6.74
C LYS A 342 -7.69 26.77 -8.00
N ARG A 343 -6.79 26.39 -8.93
CA ARG A 343 -7.11 25.60 -10.11
C ARG A 343 -6.87 24.14 -9.79
N PHE A 344 -7.82 23.28 -10.15
CA PHE A 344 -7.78 21.83 -10.00
C PHE A 344 -8.70 21.21 -11.04
N ASP A 345 -8.59 19.91 -11.21
CA ASP A 345 -9.42 19.12 -12.11
C ASP A 345 -10.26 18.14 -11.30
N MET A 346 -11.45 17.80 -11.82
CA MET A 346 -12.36 16.87 -11.17
C MET A 346 -13.03 15.97 -12.21
N LEU A 347 -13.11 14.67 -11.89
CA LEU A 347 -13.83 13.67 -12.65
C LEU A 347 -14.85 12.97 -11.74
N ILE A 348 -16.14 13.13 -12.00
CA ILE A 348 -17.18 12.31 -11.40
C ILE A 348 -17.42 11.12 -12.31
N VAL A 349 -17.49 9.92 -11.73
CA VAL A 349 -17.76 8.67 -12.44
C VAL A 349 -19.21 8.26 -12.14
N PRO A 350 -20.17 8.54 -13.06
CA PRO A 350 -21.59 8.35 -12.81
C PRO A 350 -21.96 6.88 -12.62
N GLY A 351 -22.88 6.62 -11.67
CA GLY A 351 -23.38 5.28 -11.38
C GLY A 351 -22.38 4.35 -10.69
N ASN A 352 -21.22 4.88 -10.25
CA ASN A 352 -20.18 4.07 -9.65
C ASN A 352 -20.06 4.27 -8.14
N ARG A 353 -19.77 3.17 -7.47
CA ARG A 353 -19.52 3.12 -6.02
C ARG A 353 -18.03 3.39 -5.71
N HIS A 354 -17.55 2.85 -4.60
CA HIS A 354 -16.18 3.06 -4.13
C HIS A 354 -15.10 2.52 -5.07
N HIS A 355 -15.41 1.46 -5.82
CA HIS A 355 -14.59 0.93 -6.92
C HIS A 355 -15.29 1.27 -8.24
N PHE A 356 -14.49 1.56 -9.27
CA PHE A 356 -15.07 2.04 -10.55
C PHE A 356 -15.44 0.92 -11.53
N ASP A 357 -15.43 -0.31 -11.07
CA ASP A 357 -15.87 -1.51 -11.77
C ASP A 357 -15.56 -1.48 -13.30
N ASP A 358 -16.56 -1.35 -14.14
CA ASP A 358 -16.39 -1.30 -15.61
C ASP A 358 -15.63 -0.06 -16.10
N TYR A 359 -15.48 0.97 -15.28
CA TYR A 359 -14.75 2.20 -15.63
C TYR A 359 -13.30 2.22 -15.12
N ASN A 360 -12.81 1.12 -14.54
CA ASN A 360 -11.42 1.05 -14.06
C ASN A 360 -10.40 1.33 -15.16
N GLU A 361 -10.66 0.87 -16.41
CA GLU A 361 -9.78 1.14 -17.54
C GLU A 361 -9.81 2.62 -17.95
N TYR A 362 -11.00 3.25 -17.97
CA TYR A 362 -11.13 4.67 -18.22
C TYR A 362 -10.40 5.49 -17.16
N TYR A 363 -10.58 5.14 -15.88
CA TYR A 363 -9.85 5.76 -14.76
C TYR A 363 -8.33 5.63 -14.91
N TYR A 364 -7.85 4.45 -15.26
CA TYR A 364 -6.42 4.20 -15.45
C TYR A 364 -5.82 5.12 -16.51
N TRP A 365 -6.43 5.21 -17.70
CA TRP A 365 -5.95 6.07 -18.78
C TRP A 365 -6.05 7.55 -18.43
N ARG A 366 -7.10 7.99 -17.75
CA ARG A 366 -7.18 9.38 -17.26
C ARG A 366 -6.06 9.72 -16.28
N MET A 367 -5.64 8.77 -15.43
CA MET A 367 -4.49 8.91 -14.55
C MET A 367 -3.18 8.98 -15.35
N VAL A 368 -2.98 8.10 -16.33
CA VAL A 368 -1.81 8.09 -17.22
C VAL A 368 -1.70 9.42 -17.98
N ASP A 369 -2.77 9.88 -18.60
CA ASP A 369 -2.82 11.14 -19.33
C ASP A 369 -2.42 12.32 -18.44
N TYR A 370 -2.99 12.38 -17.24
CA TYR A 370 -2.73 13.47 -16.29
C TYR A 370 -1.27 13.54 -15.85
N PHE A 371 -0.67 12.40 -15.54
CA PHE A 371 0.75 12.35 -15.22
C PHE A 371 1.63 12.62 -16.43
N SER A 372 1.28 12.16 -17.62
CA SER A 372 2.04 12.42 -18.84
C SER A 372 2.04 13.90 -19.20
N GLU A 373 0.88 14.56 -19.13
CA GLU A 373 0.76 15.99 -19.42
C GLU A 373 1.62 16.84 -18.43
N TYR A 374 1.51 16.59 -17.14
CA TYR A 374 2.09 17.49 -16.15
C TYR A 374 3.47 17.09 -15.62
N LEU A 375 3.92 15.85 -15.81
CA LEU A 375 5.26 15.42 -15.42
C LEU A 375 6.20 15.22 -16.62
N ARG A 376 5.66 14.90 -17.81
CA ARG A 376 6.47 14.67 -19.02
C ARG A 376 6.31 15.78 -20.06
N GLY A 377 5.27 16.61 -19.95
CA GLY A 377 4.93 17.60 -20.97
C GLY A 377 4.34 16.97 -22.24
N GLU A 378 3.84 15.76 -22.17
CA GLU A 378 3.29 15.00 -23.29
C GLU A 378 1.78 14.93 -23.13
N ARG A 379 1.05 15.47 -24.10
CA ARG A 379 -0.40 15.43 -24.15
C ARG A 379 -0.86 14.41 -25.17
N GLU A 380 -1.60 13.42 -24.72
CA GLU A 380 -2.26 12.49 -25.63
C GLU A 380 -3.37 13.18 -26.42
N THR A 381 -3.40 12.96 -27.73
CA THR A 381 -4.29 13.69 -28.63
C THR A 381 -4.90 12.79 -29.69
N GLY A 382 -5.31 11.57 -29.44
CA GLY A 382 -5.77 10.92 -30.65
C GLY A 382 -6.62 9.68 -30.54
N ALA A 383 -6.38 8.80 -29.61
CA ALA A 383 -7.18 7.57 -29.52
C ALA A 383 -8.26 7.70 -28.45
N ASP A 384 -9.49 7.30 -28.78
CA ASP A 384 -10.50 7.08 -27.75
C ASP A 384 -10.02 6.00 -26.76
N ILE A 385 -10.26 6.21 -25.45
CA ILE A 385 -9.86 5.24 -24.39
C ILE A 385 -10.42 3.84 -24.65
N LYS A 386 -11.63 3.74 -25.26
CA LYS A 386 -12.21 2.45 -25.65
C LYS A 386 -11.35 1.65 -26.62
N ASP A 387 -10.55 2.33 -27.46
CA ASP A 387 -9.67 1.71 -28.45
C ASP A 387 -8.37 1.21 -27.80
N LEU A 388 -8.05 1.73 -26.60
CA LEU A 388 -6.91 1.33 -25.77
C LEU A 388 -7.24 0.14 -24.85
N LYS A 389 -8.49 -0.35 -24.83
CA LYS A 389 -8.90 -1.51 -24.03
C LYS A 389 -8.12 -2.75 -24.51
N LEU A 390 -7.11 -3.12 -23.75
CA LEU A 390 -6.58 -4.48 -23.77
C LEU A 390 -7.70 -5.39 -23.30
N GLY A 391 -8.11 -6.35 -24.13
CA GLY A 391 -9.28 -7.22 -23.89
C GLY A 391 -9.36 -7.76 -22.47
N ASN A 392 -10.45 -8.40 -22.10
CA ASN A 392 -10.88 -8.85 -20.75
C ASN A 392 -9.91 -9.68 -19.91
N TRP A 393 -8.61 -9.43 -19.98
CA TRP A 393 -7.53 -10.16 -19.28
C TRP A 393 -7.56 -9.95 -17.75
N PHE A 394 -8.35 -8.99 -17.24
CA PHE A 394 -8.34 -8.60 -15.82
C PHE A 394 -9.62 -8.90 -15.03
N GLN A 395 -10.59 -9.63 -15.60
CA GLN A 395 -11.82 -9.99 -14.87
C GLN A 395 -11.63 -11.11 -13.81
N GLY A 396 -10.43 -11.60 -13.59
CA GLY A 396 -10.14 -12.77 -12.74
C GLY A 396 -9.54 -12.52 -11.36
N TYR A 397 -9.29 -11.28 -10.95
CA TYR A 397 -8.64 -10.97 -9.67
C TYR A 397 -9.41 -9.89 -8.88
N GLN A 398 -10.59 -10.27 -8.41
CA GLN A 398 -11.26 -9.58 -7.28
C GLN A 398 -10.95 -10.31 -5.97
#